data_e2b0c09452605590979eb3b3d91ab1f1
#
_entry.id   e2b0c09452605590979eb3b3d91ab1f1
#
_cell.length_a   1.000
_cell.length_b   1.000
_cell.length_c   1.000
_cell.angle_alpha   90.00
_cell.angle_beta   90.00
_cell.angle_gamma   90.00
#
_symmetry.space_group_name_H-M   'P 1'
#
loop_
_entity.id
_entity.type
_entity.pdbx_description
1 polymer ?
#
loop_
_entity_poly.entity_id
_entity_poly.type
_entity_poly.pdbx_seq_one_letter_code
_entity_poly.pdbx_strand_id
1 'polypeptide(L)'
;MLYFDQPVQVGFSYDTLSNVTRDLVSGRVTSLNDTTPVPEQNSTLLTGTFPSRDPNNTAFGSVNGAVASWHFLQSWFQEFPHYLPNDTRISLAAQSYGGRYGPAMMSFWEEQNQRIENDTWDGGEGEQFILHLDTLMIVSGCIDRYVQYPYYPQQAFRENGFGIEAVNETIYNGMVESIPECLERIQNCRDTAAISDPDNLGINATVNEVCEDAETWCRTNIVNPYTSNSGRDYYDLSTVSPPPFPAGFHQGFLNREWVQAELGVPLNWTGSSPQASNAYRDIGDYPRDSWLQDLGFLLDNGIKVSLIYGDLDFACPWAGGDAVAKAINWTGSAGYASAQYAEIHTNDSYVGGLVRQHGNLSYIRTYQAGHSIPSYQPETAYKIFTRALFNLDIATGTQSTAASVNAYTSTGRAQPDVQLEPTDTGLSYCYTYAASSCYDWQVDMIQNGTAEICNWLFVDKNTTQLFPDTIAKCRADWAAGSGHGNGTGNHSVPKPLLPFEGSAVGGKRGYVESGVERGVDGWRKCDDGLKLRNG
;
A
#
# COMPACT_ATOMS: atom_id res chain seq x y z
N MET A 1 8.49 11.13 -12.08
CA MET A 1 7.83 10.41 -10.96
C MET A 1 8.69 9.21 -10.63
N LEU A 2 9.03 9.02 -9.36
CA LEU A 2 9.76 7.86 -8.86
C LEU A 2 8.77 6.88 -8.22
N TYR A 3 8.84 5.62 -8.59
CA TYR A 3 8.17 4.52 -7.89
C TYR A 3 9.25 3.65 -7.27
N PHE A 4 9.19 3.42 -5.96
CA PHE A 4 10.05 2.46 -5.31
C PHE A 4 9.23 1.44 -4.54
N ASP A 5 9.59 0.19 -4.71
CA ASP A 5 8.91 -0.93 -4.06
C ASP A 5 9.51 -1.14 -2.66
N GLN A 6 8.70 -0.96 -1.62
CA GLN A 6 9.12 -1.11 -0.23
C GLN A 6 8.13 -2.03 0.55
N PRO A 7 8.59 -2.71 1.60
CA PRO A 7 9.99 -2.92 1.98
C PRO A 7 10.73 -3.88 1.06
N VAL A 8 11.99 -4.14 1.32
CA VAL A 8 12.78 -5.16 0.60
C VAL A 8 12.02 -6.50 0.54
N GLN A 9 12.09 -7.19 -0.59
CA GLN A 9 11.35 -8.41 -0.97
C GLN A 9 9.91 -8.16 -1.47
N VAL A 10 9.51 -6.92 -1.71
CA VAL A 10 8.23 -6.55 -2.33
C VAL A 10 8.50 -5.90 -3.68
N GLY A 11 7.61 -6.12 -4.66
CA GLY A 11 7.74 -5.59 -6.01
C GLY A 11 8.96 -6.15 -6.73
N PHE A 12 9.84 -5.25 -7.17
CA PHE A 12 11.15 -5.54 -7.73
C PHE A 12 12.30 -5.30 -6.75
N SER A 13 12.01 -4.91 -5.51
CA SER A 13 13.03 -4.74 -4.48
C SER A 13 13.50 -6.10 -3.96
N TYR A 14 14.82 -6.27 -3.83
CA TYR A 14 15.40 -7.54 -3.42
C TYR A 14 16.67 -7.34 -2.58
N ASP A 15 16.94 -8.32 -1.75
CA ASP A 15 18.17 -8.50 -0.99
C ASP A 15 19.18 -9.37 -1.75
N THR A 16 18.86 -10.64 -1.93
CA THR A 16 19.57 -11.60 -2.76
C THR A 16 18.58 -12.35 -3.65
N LEU A 17 19.06 -12.82 -4.79
CA LEU A 17 18.23 -13.49 -5.80
C LEU A 17 18.18 -15.00 -5.56
N SER A 18 16.97 -15.57 -5.69
CA SER A 18 16.71 -17.00 -5.56
C SER A 18 15.90 -17.50 -6.75
N ASN A 19 16.32 -18.65 -7.32
CA ASN A 19 15.54 -19.33 -8.35
C ASN A 19 14.49 -20.22 -7.67
N VAL A 20 13.23 -20.01 -8.01
CA VAL A 20 12.12 -20.74 -7.39
C VAL A 20 11.04 -21.09 -8.41
N THR A 21 10.17 -22.02 -8.04
CA THR A 21 8.84 -22.14 -8.63
C THR A 21 7.81 -21.56 -7.66
N ARG A 22 6.81 -20.88 -8.21
CA ARG A 22 5.66 -20.38 -7.47
C ARG A 22 4.38 -20.91 -8.09
N ASP A 23 3.63 -21.67 -7.31
CA ASP A 23 2.26 -22.02 -7.65
C ASP A 23 1.38 -20.78 -7.50
N LEU A 24 0.75 -20.35 -8.59
CA LEU A 24 0.01 -19.08 -8.65
C LEU A 24 -1.30 -19.13 -7.86
N VAL A 25 -1.88 -20.32 -7.72
CA VAL A 25 -3.18 -20.54 -7.07
C VAL A 25 -3.02 -20.68 -5.57
N SER A 26 -2.11 -21.57 -5.12
CA SER A 26 -1.85 -21.79 -3.69
C SER A 26 -0.87 -20.79 -3.08
N GLY A 27 -0.13 -20.04 -3.92
CA GLY A 27 0.96 -19.17 -3.48
C GLY A 27 2.21 -19.92 -2.98
N ARG A 28 2.22 -21.27 -3.04
CA ARG A 28 3.35 -22.08 -2.57
C ARG A 28 4.60 -21.83 -3.41
N VAL A 29 5.71 -21.57 -2.73
CA VAL A 29 7.01 -21.36 -3.36
C VAL A 29 7.96 -22.51 -3.01
N THR A 30 8.67 -23.02 -4.02
CA THR A 30 9.67 -24.09 -3.86
C THR A 30 10.99 -23.62 -4.45
N SER A 31 12.05 -23.64 -3.64
CA SER A 31 13.41 -23.29 -4.09
C SER A 31 13.95 -24.34 -5.06
N LEU A 32 14.59 -23.85 -6.12
CA LEU A 32 15.33 -24.68 -7.06
C LEU A 32 16.80 -24.68 -6.65
N ASN A 33 17.44 -25.85 -6.76
CA ASN A 33 18.88 -25.99 -6.59
C ASN A 33 19.53 -26.43 -7.91
N ASP A 34 20.83 -26.42 -7.98
CA ASP A 34 21.60 -26.74 -9.20
C ASP A 34 21.38 -28.16 -9.72
N THR A 35 20.81 -29.04 -8.90
CA THR A 35 20.57 -30.46 -9.26
C THR A 35 19.12 -30.72 -9.63
N THR A 36 18.21 -29.78 -9.39
CA THR A 36 16.79 -29.94 -9.66
C THR A 36 16.50 -29.52 -11.12
N PRO A 37 15.89 -30.39 -11.94
CA PRO A 37 15.43 -29.97 -13.25
C PRO A 37 14.47 -28.77 -13.11
N VAL A 38 14.70 -27.70 -13.87
CA VAL A 38 13.84 -26.52 -13.86
C VAL A 38 12.49 -26.91 -14.49
N PRO A 39 11.37 -26.86 -13.73
CA PRO A 39 10.08 -27.19 -14.30
C PRO A 39 9.67 -26.20 -15.37
N GLU A 40 8.94 -26.70 -16.36
CA GLU A 40 8.35 -25.84 -17.38
C GLU A 40 7.25 -24.96 -16.79
N GLN A 41 7.31 -23.67 -17.07
CA GLN A 41 6.29 -22.71 -16.64
C GLN A 41 5.00 -22.95 -17.41
N ASN A 42 3.85 -22.79 -16.72
CA ASN A 42 2.52 -22.91 -17.32
C ASN A 42 1.54 -21.86 -16.71
N SER A 43 0.27 -21.97 -17.01
CA SER A 43 -0.76 -21.02 -16.55
C SER A 43 -1.02 -21.01 -15.03
N THR A 44 -0.45 -21.94 -14.27
CA THR A 44 -0.59 -22.06 -12.82
C THR A 44 0.73 -22.13 -12.07
N LEU A 45 1.83 -22.38 -12.77
CA LEU A 45 3.17 -22.53 -12.19
C LEU A 45 4.11 -21.51 -12.84
N LEU A 46 4.55 -20.55 -12.06
CA LEU A 46 5.57 -19.58 -12.45
C LEU A 46 6.95 -20.10 -12.01
N THR A 47 7.88 -20.17 -12.95
CA THR A 47 9.28 -20.50 -12.69
C THR A 47 10.11 -19.26 -12.97
N GLY A 48 10.94 -18.83 -12.02
CA GLY A 48 11.71 -17.60 -12.22
C GLY A 48 12.61 -17.24 -11.05
N THR A 49 13.13 -16.04 -11.12
CA THR A 49 14.00 -15.44 -10.11
C THR A 49 13.19 -14.52 -9.21
N PHE A 50 13.38 -14.62 -7.91
CA PHE A 50 12.65 -13.87 -6.89
C PHE A 50 13.62 -13.42 -5.79
N PRO A 51 13.20 -12.52 -4.86
CA PRO A 51 13.99 -12.22 -3.65
C PRO A 51 14.22 -13.47 -2.79
N SER A 52 15.18 -13.41 -1.86
CA SER A 52 15.58 -14.53 -1.01
C SER A 52 14.45 -15.10 -0.17
N ARG A 53 13.50 -14.27 0.25
CA ARG A 53 12.46 -14.58 1.23
C ARG A 53 13.01 -14.85 2.64
N ASP A 54 14.20 -14.37 2.94
CA ASP A 54 14.75 -14.43 4.28
C ASP A 54 14.05 -13.36 5.17
N PRO A 55 13.38 -13.75 6.26
CA PRO A 55 12.71 -12.79 7.15
C PRO A 55 13.67 -11.84 7.87
N ASN A 56 14.95 -12.16 7.94
CA ASN A 56 15.96 -11.31 8.55
C ASN A 56 16.43 -10.16 7.63
N ASN A 57 16.10 -10.24 6.34
CA ASN A 57 16.55 -9.28 5.33
C ASN A 57 15.44 -8.32 4.88
N THR A 58 14.35 -8.19 5.62
CA THR A 58 13.30 -7.21 5.35
C THR A 58 13.12 -6.26 6.53
N ALA A 59 12.60 -5.06 6.27
CA ALA A 59 12.24 -4.14 7.34
C ALA A 59 11.13 -4.76 8.22
N PHE A 60 11.24 -4.55 9.52
CA PHE A 60 10.22 -4.96 10.49
C PHE A 60 9.61 -3.71 11.15
N GLY A 61 8.61 -3.16 10.51
CA GLY A 61 7.86 -2.00 10.98
C GLY A 61 8.10 -0.72 10.18
N SER A 62 7.18 0.21 10.36
CA SER A 62 7.12 1.46 9.59
C SER A 62 8.31 2.37 9.87
N VAL A 63 8.79 2.42 11.11
CA VAL A 63 9.96 3.24 11.51
C VAL A 63 11.24 2.72 10.85
N ASN A 64 11.47 1.41 10.88
CA ASN A 64 12.65 0.83 10.21
C ASN A 64 12.58 1.01 8.68
N GLY A 65 11.38 0.96 8.11
CA GLY A 65 11.16 1.27 6.70
C GLY A 65 11.49 2.72 6.36
N ALA A 66 11.23 3.66 7.27
CA ALA A 66 11.56 5.07 7.10
C ALA A 66 13.08 5.30 7.05
N VAL A 67 13.83 4.66 7.94
CA VAL A 67 15.31 4.72 7.93
C VAL A 67 15.86 4.16 6.61
N ALA A 68 15.40 2.99 6.19
CA ALA A 68 15.84 2.38 4.94
C ALA A 68 15.53 3.27 3.72
N SER A 69 14.37 3.91 3.71
CA SER A 69 13.95 4.81 2.63
C SER A 69 14.80 6.08 2.56
N TRP A 70 15.24 6.62 3.70
CA TRP A 70 16.17 7.74 3.75
C TRP A 70 17.50 7.40 3.05
N HIS A 71 18.11 6.28 3.42
CA HIS A 71 19.37 5.84 2.79
C HIS A 71 19.21 5.59 1.30
N PHE A 72 18.08 5.00 0.89
CA PHE A 72 17.77 4.86 -0.54
C PHE A 72 17.72 6.22 -1.25
N LEU A 73 17.00 7.20 -0.71
CA LEU A 73 16.87 8.51 -1.31
C LEU A 73 18.20 9.27 -1.35
N GLN A 74 19.00 9.22 -0.26
CA GLN A 74 20.33 9.82 -0.26
C GLN A 74 21.21 9.28 -1.40
N SER A 75 21.22 7.96 -1.58
CA SER A 75 21.96 7.33 -2.69
C SER A 75 21.35 7.69 -4.04
N TRP A 76 20.03 7.66 -4.17
CA TRP A 76 19.37 7.92 -5.45
C TRP A 76 19.57 9.35 -5.92
N PHE A 77 19.42 10.35 -5.06
CA PHE A 77 19.58 11.75 -5.45
C PHE A 77 21.02 12.11 -5.81
N GLN A 78 22.00 11.45 -5.21
CA GLN A 78 23.42 11.67 -5.51
C GLN A 78 23.89 10.93 -6.77
N GLU A 79 23.40 9.71 -6.99
CA GLU A 79 23.94 8.80 -8.01
C GLU A 79 23.14 8.79 -9.32
N PHE A 80 21.87 9.25 -9.32
CA PHE A 80 21.04 9.20 -10.51
C PHE A 80 21.33 10.38 -11.46
N PRO A 81 22.06 10.16 -12.58
CA PRO A 81 22.66 11.24 -13.38
C PRO A 81 21.63 12.05 -14.18
N HIS A 82 20.42 11.55 -14.32
CA HIS A 82 19.36 12.20 -15.10
C HIS A 82 18.36 12.99 -14.24
N TYR A 83 18.58 13.06 -12.93
CA TYR A 83 17.75 13.87 -12.05
C TYR A 83 18.20 15.33 -12.13
N LEU A 84 17.56 16.09 -13.00
CA LEU A 84 17.80 17.51 -13.23
C LEU A 84 16.45 18.27 -13.20
N PRO A 85 15.74 18.31 -12.07
CA PRO A 85 14.44 18.94 -12.02
C PRO A 85 14.52 20.47 -12.05
N ASN A 86 13.52 21.10 -12.67
CA ASN A 86 13.32 22.55 -12.53
C ASN A 86 12.70 22.92 -11.19
N ASP A 87 12.05 21.97 -10.52
CA ASP A 87 11.40 22.08 -9.21
C ASP A 87 11.95 20.95 -8.33
N THR A 88 12.61 21.31 -7.24
CA THR A 88 13.26 20.35 -6.34
C THR A 88 12.34 19.87 -5.23
N ARG A 89 11.08 20.32 -5.20
CA ARG A 89 10.11 19.85 -4.21
C ARG A 89 9.81 18.37 -4.38
N ILE A 90 9.76 17.68 -3.25
CA ILE A 90 9.51 16.25 -3.16
C ILE A 90 8.17 16.03 -2.47
N SER A 91 7.30 15.28 -3.14
CA SER A 91 6.01 14.88 -2.58
C SER A 91 5.91 13.36 -2.56
N LEU A 92 5.34 12.82 -1.48
CA LEU A 92 5.11 11.40 -1.30
C LEU A 92 3.61 11.10 -1.46
N ALA A 93 3.28 10.12 -2.30
CA ALA A 93 1.94 9.52 -2.34
C ALA A 93 2.02 8.08 -1.84
N ALA A 94 1.20 7.75 -0.85
CA ALA A 94 1.15 6.44 -0.22
C ALA A 94 -0.30 5.96 -0.11
N GLN A 95 -0.53 4.64 -0.16
CA GLN A 95 -1.87 4.08 -0.09
C GLN A 95 -1.97 3.02 1.01
N SER A 96 -3.17 2.88 1.61
CA SER A 96 -3.49 1.77 2.52
C SER A 96 -2.60 1.78 3.76
N TYR A 97 -1.73 0.77 3.92
CA TYR A 97 -0.70 0.74 4.96
C TYR A 97 0.25 1.96 4.89
N GLY A 98 0.26 2.64 3.73
CA GLY A 98 0.92 3.93 3.55
C GLY A 98 0.44 5.02 4.50
N GLY A 99 -0.70 4.81 5.18
CA GLY A 99 -1.14 5.62 6.31
C GLY A 99 -0.22 5.58 7.53
N ARG A 100 0.72 4.61 7.57
CA ARG A 100 1.75 4.48 8.61
C ARG A 100 3.12 4.83 8.07
N TYR A 101 3.60 4.09 7.09
CA TYR A 101 4.94 4.37 6.59
C TYR A 101 5.06 5.71 5.85
N GLY A 102 3.96 6.27 5.32
CA GLY A 102 3.99 7.63 4.76
C GLY A 102 4.34 8.70 5.79
N PRO A 103 3.59 8.83 6.91
CA PRO A 103 3.98 9.70 8.02
C PRO A 103 5.36 9.40 8.58
N ALA A 104 5.67 8.13 8.88
CA ALA A 104 6.97 7.72 9.41
C ALA A 104 8.14 8.10 8.49
N MET A 105 8.01 7.89 7.18
CA MET A 105 9.04 8.25 6.20
C MET A 105 9.25 9.76 6.15
N MET A 106 8.17 10.52 5.94
CA MET A 106 8.33 11.97 5.74
C MET A 106 8.73 12.69 7.02
N SER A 107 8.24 12.28 8.20
CA SER A 107 8.69 12.87 9.47
C SER A 107 10.16 12.56 9.72
N PHE A 108 10.58 11.31 9.51
CA PHE A 108 11.98 10.93 9.64
C PHE A 108 12.89 11.71 8.66
N TRP A 109 12.48 11.86 7.41
CA TRP A 109 13.24 12.62 6.41
C TRP A 109 13.38 14.09 6.80
N GLU A 110 12.31 14.70 7.32
CA GLU A 110 12.34 16.09 7.78
C GLU A 110 13.22 16.26 9.02
N GLU A 111 13.17 15.31 9.95
CA GLU A 111 14.09 15.31 11.10
C GLU A 111 15.56 15.22 10.67
N GLN A 112 15.89 14.39 9.67
CA GLN A 112 17.25 14.31 9.13
C GLN A 112 17.64 15.61 8.40
N ASN A 113 16.74 16.22 7.62
CA ASN A 113 16.97 17.54 7.02
C ASN A 113 17.35 18.56 8.09
N GLN A 114 16.59 18.65 9.18
CA GLN A 114 16.85 19.58 10.28
C GLN A 114 18.20 19.30 10.98
N ARG A 115 18.60 18.03 11.12
CA ARG A 115 19.92 17.67 11.65
C ARG A 115 21.05 18.12 10.73
N ILE A 116 20.89 17.99 9.42
CA ILE A 116 21.88 18.47 8.43
C ILE A 116 21.97 20.00 8.50
N GLU A 117 20.84 20.71 8.49
CA GLU A 117 20.79 22.17 8.53
C GLU A 117 21.39 22.75 9.82
N ASN A 118 21.29 22.04 10.94
CA ASN A 118 21.79 22.45 12.23
C ASN A 118 23.21 21.92 12.57
N ASP A 119 23.90 21.30 11.59
CA ASP A 119 25.21 20.67 11.78
C ASP A 119 25.26 19.63 12.93
N THR A 120 24.14 18.94 13.16
CA THR A 120 23.98 17.90 14.20
C THR A 120 23.79 16.50 13.63
N TRP A 121 23.92 16.35 12.31
CA TRP A 121 23.81 15.06 11.64
C TRP A 121 25.06 14.21 11.91
N ASP A 122 24.87 12.98 12.38
CA ASP A 122 25.91 12.06 12.83
C ASP A 122 25.98 10.75 12.01
N GLY A 123 25.27 10.69 10.88
CA GLY A 123 25.10 9.47 10.07
C GLY A 123 26.25 9.13 9.10
N GLY A 124 27.46 9.65 9.30
CA GLY A 124 28.66 9.30 8.52
C GLY A 124 29.33 10.46 7.79
N GLU A 125 30.51 10.20 7.21
CA GLU A 125 31.25 11.17 6.41
C GLU A 125 30.69 11.22 4.97
N GLY A 126 30.53 12.41 4.42
CA GLY A 126 30.11 12.66 3.05
C GLY A 126 29.14 13.82 2.91
N GLU A 127 28.92 14.25 1.68
CA GLU A 127 27.94 15.27 1.36
C GLU A 127 26.52 14.68 1.50
N GLN A 128 25.65 15.36 2.23
CA GLN A 128 24.26 14.95 2.46
C GLN A 128 23.34 15.78 1.58
N PHE A 129 22.29 15.12 1.07
CA PHE A 129 21.28 15.76 0.23
C PHE A 129 20.06 16.16 1.09
N ILE A 130 19.73 17.45 1.13
CA ILE A 130 18.52 17.95 1.80
C ILE A 130 17.32 17.66 0.89
N LEU A 131 16.33 16.97 1.43
CA LEU A 131 15.07 16.64 0.73
C LEU A 131 14.08 17.80 0.91
N HIS A 132 13.80 18.57 -0.12
CA HIS A 132 12.84 19.68 -0.07
C HIS A 132 11.39 19.13 -0.05
N LEU A 133 10.91 18.70 1.12
CA LEU A 133 9.61 18.08 1.30
C LEU A 133 8.46 19.08 1.10
N ASP A 134 7.41 18.68 0.37
CA ASP A 134 6.29 19.55 0.02
C ASP A 134 4.92 18.99 0.42
N THR A 135 4.59 17.76 0.02
CA THR A 135 3.23 17.21 0.21
C THR A 135 3.26 15.72 0.52
N LEU A 136 2.53 15.32 1.55
CA LEU A 136 2.17 13.93 1.82
C LEU A 136 0.71 13.70 1.43
N MET A 137 0.48 12.79 0.48
CA MET A 137 -0.86 12.34 0.10
C MET A 137 -1.06 10.90 0.53
N ILE A 138 -2.11 10.65 1.33
CA ILE A 138 -2.44 9.33 1.85
C ILE A 138 -3.79 8.92 1.28
N VAL A 139 -3.79 7.91 0.41
CA VAL A 139 -4.99 7.37 -0.22
C VAL A 139 -5.48 6.16 0.58
N SER A 140 -6.73 6.22 1.03
CA SER A 140 -7.37 5.14 1.80
C SER A 140 -6.48 4.65 2.96
N GLY A 141 -5.95 5.59 3.75
CA GLY A 141 -4.94 5.33 4.77
C GLY A 141 -5.48 4.68 6.02
N CYS A 142 -4.92 3.52 6.39
CA CYS A 142 -5.09 2.97 7.72
C CYS A 142 -4.03 3.61 8.64
N ILE A 143 -4.34 4.75 9.26
CA ILE A 143 -3.37 5.60 9.97
C ILE A 143 -3.29 5.23 11.45
N ASP A 144 -4.32 5.51 12.21
CA ASP A 144 -4.36 5.29 13.65
C ASP A 144 -5.52 4.36 14.03
N ARG A 145 -5.18 3.16 14.50
CA ARG A 145 -6.19 2.14 14.81
C ARG A 145 -7.05 2.49 16.02
N TYR A 146 -6.51 3.19 17.00
CA TYR A 146 -7.28 3.64 18.15
C TYR A 146 -8.41 4.58 17.74
N VAL A 147 -8.13 5.46 16.78
CA VAL A 147 -9.12 6.42 16.25
C VAL A 147 -10.04 5.77 15.22
N GLN A 148 -9.54 4.85 14.38
CA GLN A 148 -10.32 4.33 13.25
C GLN A 148 -11.20 3.12 13.57
N TYR A 149 -10.82 2.24 14.53
CA TYR A 149 -11.61 1.03 14.84
C TYR A 149 -13.08 1.29 15.20
N PRO A 150 -13.44 2.37 15.92
CA PRO A 150 -14.85 2.66 16.21
C PRO A 150 -15.76 2.84 14.98
N TYR A 151 -15.19 3.07 13.80
CA TYR A 151 -15.93 3.35 12.56
C TYR A 151 -16.16 2.13 11.67
N TYR A 152 -15.54 0.98 11.97
CA TYR A 152 -15.74 -0.25 11.19
C TYR A 152 -17.15 -0.82 11.30
N PRO A 153 -17.80 -0.87 12.48
CA PRO A 153 -19.16 -1.36 12.57
C PRO A 153 -20.14 -0.55 11.72
N GLN A 154 -20.10 0.78 11.78
CA GLN A 154 -20.99 1.63 10.98
C GLN A 154 -20.76 1.47 9.48
N GLN A 155 -19.50 1.27 9.03
CA GLN A 155 -19.20 1.02 7.61
C GLN A 155 -19.78 -0.32 7.15
N ALA A 156 -19.84 -1.33 8.03
CA ALA A 156 -20.43 -2.64 7.75
C ALA A 156 -21.96 -2.65 7.74
N PHE A 157 -22.63 -1.64 8.33
CA PHE A 157 -24.05 -1.69 8.59
C PHE A 157 -24.74 -0.32 8.53
N ARG A 158 -25.55 -0.09 7.50
CA ARG A 158 -26.48 1.05 7.26
C ARG A 158 -25.86 2.45 7.21
N GLU A 159 -24.93 2.79 8.10
CA GLU A 159 -24.38 4.14 8.25
C GLU A 159 -23.17 4.42 7.34
N ASN A 160 -23.05 3.65 6.27
CA ASN A 160 -21.95 3.75 5.29
C ASN A 160 -22.19 4.79 4.18
N GLY A 161 -23.33 5.47 4.19
CA GLY A 161 -23.70 6.44 3.14
C GLY A 161 -24.40 5.80 1.92
N PHE A 162 -24.56 4.47 1.90
CA PHE A 162 -25.25 3.73 0.85
C PHE A 162 -26.44 2.89 1.40
N GLY A 163 -26.63 2.82 2.72
CA GLY A 163 -27.63 1.99 3.35
C GLY A 163 -27.38 0.49 3.19
N ILE A 164 -26.14 0.09 2.89
CA ILE A 164 -25.78 -1.32 2.69
C ILE A 164 -25.69 -2.02 4.05
N GLU A 165 -26.45 -3.10 4.21
CA GLU A 165 -26.35 -4.03 5.35
C GLU A 165 -25.42 -5.19 4.94
N ALA A 166 -24.11 -4.99 5.06
CA ALA A 166 -23.14 -6.03 4.69
C ALA A 166 -23.10 -7.16 5.72
N VAL A 167 -23.45 -6.87 6.98
CA VAL A 167 -23.61 -7.84 8.06
C VAL A 167 -25.00 -7.68 8.68
N ASN A 168 -25.47 -8.69 9.41
CA ASN A 168 -26.73 -8.58 10.15
C ASN A 168 -26.54 -7.81 11.48
N GLU A 169 -27.67 -7.40 12.08
CA GLU A 169 -27.68 -6.59 13.31
C GLU A 169 -26.99 -7.27 14.51
N THR A 170 -27.07 -8.60 14.62
CA THR A 170 -26.39 -9.35 15.69
C THR A 170 -24.86 -9.24 15.56
N ILE A 171 -24.34 -9.37 14.35
CA ILE A 171 -22.90 -9.22 14.07
C ILE A 171 -22.47 -7.78 14.31
N TYR A 172 -23.25 -6.81 13.81
CA TYR A 172 -23.00 -5.39 14.04
C TYR A 172 -22.91 -5.07 15.55
N ASN A 173 -23.87 -5.52 16.34
CA ASN A 173 -23.88 -5.29 17.79
C ASN A 173 -22.65 -5.90 18.47
N GLY A 174 -22.27 -7.13 18.08
CA GLY A 174 -21.04 -7.77 18.59
C GLY A 174 -19.77 -7.00 18.25
N MET A 175 -19.67 -6.42 17.03
CA MET A 175 -18.57 -5.53 16.67
C MET A 175 -18.54 -4.27 17.54
N VAL A 176 -19.70 -3.62 17.76
CA VAL A 176 -19.81 -2.41 18.59
C VAL A 176 -19.44 -2.71 20.06
N GLU A 177 -19.94 -3.79 20.63
CA GLU A 177 -19.65 -4.23 21.99
C GLU A 177 -18.16 -4.54 22.22
N SER A 178 -17.44 -4.89 21.17
CA SER A 178 -16.01 -5.19 21.21
C SER A 178 -15.11 -3.92 21.19
N ILE A 179 -15.63 -2.75 20.83
CA ILE A 179 -14.82 -1.53 20.70
C ILE A 179 -14.10 -1.15 22.01
N PRO A 180 -14.77 -1.10 23.19
CA PRO A 180 -14.09 -0.67 24.41
C PRO A 180 -12.87 -1.52 24.77
N GLU A 181 -12.98 -2.84 24.68
CA GLU A 181 -11.86 -3.75 24.99
C GLU A 181 -10.74 -3.62 23.95
N CYS A 182 -11.08 -3.46 22.67
CA CYS A 182 -10.07 -3.21 21.64
C CYS A 182 -9.25 -1.94 21.93
N LEU A 183 -9.92 -0.84 22.28
CA LEU A 183 -9.24 0.42 22.59
C LEU A 183 -8.38 0.30 23.86
N GLU A 184 -8.85 -0.43 24.89
CA GLU A 184 -8.06 -0.69 26.11
C GLU A 184 -6.78 -1.48 25.78
N ARG A 185 -6.86 -2.51 24.93
CA ARG A 185 -5.70 -3.30 24.51
C ARG A 185 -4.71 -2.48 23.70
N ILE A 186 -5.19 -1.64 22.78
CA ILE A 186 -4.33 -0.72 22.02
C ILE A 186 -3.66 0.28 22.97
N GLN A 187 -4.38 0.84 23.93
CA GLN A 187 -3.80 1.76 24.90
C GLN A 187 -2.73 1.07 25.75
N ASN A 188 -2.95 -0.16 26.20
CA ASN A 188 -1.95 -0.94 26.92
C ASN A 188 -0.68 -1.20 26.08
N CYS A 189 -0.84 -1.48 24.77
CA CYS A 189 0.31 -1.56 23.85
C CYS A 189 1.10 -0.25 23.83
N ARG A 190 0.42 0.88 23.65
CA ARG A 190 1.05 2.22 23.59
C ARG A 190 1.74 2.60 24.90
N ASP A 191 1.09 2.38 26.03
CA ASP A 191 1.67 2.65 27.35
C ASP A 191 2.92 1.80 27.61
N THR A 192 2.89 0.53 27.19
CA THR A 192 4.03 -0.38 27.31
C THR A 192 5.17 0.04 26.37
N ALA A 193 4.85 0.43 25.15
CA ALA A 193 5.80 0.91 24.15
C ALA A 193 6.47 2.22 24.63
N ALA A 194 5.71 3.17 25.14
CA ALA A 194 6.24 4.44 25.64
C ALA A 194 7.32 4.29 26.72
N ILE A 195 7.27 3.20 27.48
CA ILE A 195 8.25 2.91 28.55
C ILE A 195 9.45 2.12 28.01
N SER A 196 9.21 1.13 27.13
CA SER A 196 10.19 0.09 26.82
C SER A 196 10.65 0.03 25.35
N ASP A 197 9.98 0.77 24.47
CA ASP A 197 10.30 0.90 23.04
C ASP A 197 9.75 2.25 22.51
N PRO A 198 10.18 3.41 23.12
CA PRO A 198 9.58 4.71 22.86
C PRO A 198 9.74 5.19 21.41
N ASP A 199 10.76 4.71 20.73
CA ASP A 199 11.02 5.03 19.32
C ASP A 199 10.31 4.07 18.35
N ASN A 200 9.46 3.18 18.84
CA ASN A 200 8.70 2.18 18.05
C ASN A 200 9.57 1.30 17.13
N LEU A 201 10.78 0.97 17.56
CA LEU A 201 11.73 0.19 16.75
C LEU A 201 11.37 -1.29 16.63
N GLY A 202 10.45 -1.79 17.45
CA GLY A 202 10.07 -3.20 17.44
C GLY A 202 11.13 -4.16 17.98
N ILE A 203 12.08 -3.67 18.77
CA ILE A 203 13.20 -4.48 19.30
C ILE A 203 12.92 -5.10 20.66
N ASN A 204 11.86 -4.67 21.35
CA ASN A 204 11.47 -5.20 22.66
C ASN A 204 10.40 -6.29 22.51
N ALA A 205 10.77 -7.54 22.80
CA ALA A 205 9.88 -8.68 22.62
C ALA A 205 8.59 -8.60 23.45
N THR A 206 8.63 -8.06 24.67
CA THR A 206 7.42 -7.90 25.51
C THR A 206 6.46 -6.86 24.93
N VAL A 207 6.99 -5.74 24.42
CA VAL A 207 6.18 -4.73 23.73
C VAL A 207 5.55 -5.34 22.48
N ASN A 208 6.34 -6.06 21.69
CA ASN A 208 5.86 -6.71 20.46
C ASN A 208 4.69 -7.66 20.75
N GLU A 209 4.82 -8.53 21.78
CA GLU A 209 3.78 -9.48 22.17
C GLU A 209 2.47 -8.76 22.57
N VAL A 210 2.57 -7.72 23.43
CA VAL A 210 1.40 -6.95 23.87
C VAL A 210 0.73 -6.24 22.69
N CYS A 211 1.51 -5.69 21.77
CA CYS A 211 0.98 -4.98 20.61
C CYS A 211 0.40 -5.94 19.56
N GLU A 212 1.02 -7.09 19.30
CA GLU A 212 0.48 -8.12 18.41
C GLU A 212 -0.84 -8.69 18.95
N ASP A 213 -0.92 -8.96 20.27
CA ASP A 213 -2.15 -9.43 20.91
C ASP A 213 -3.29 -8.41 20.75
N ALA A 214 -3.01 -7.12 20.94
CA ALA A 214 -3.99 -6.05 20.75
C ALA A 214 -4.53 -6.04 19.31
N GLU A 215 -3.66 -6.08 18.29
CA GLU A 215 -4.09 -6.10 16.89
C GLU A 215 -4.88 -7.37 16.56
N THR A 216 -4.39 -8.53 16.99
CA THR A 216 -5.04 -9.82 16.75
C THR A 216 -6.43 -9.86 17.37
N TRP A 217 -6.58 -9.39 18.61
CA TRP A 217 -7.87 -9.34 19.28
C TRP A 217 -8.85 -8.38 18.60
N CYS A 218 -8.41 -7.16 18.32
CA CYS A 218 -9.23 -6.15 17.65
C CYS A 218 -9.68 -6.61 16.26
N ARG A 219 -8.76 -7.15 15.50
CA ARG A 219 -9.04 -7.66 14.15
C ARG A 219 -10.04 -8.81 14.18
N THR A 220 -9.89 -9.73 15.14
CA THR A 220 -10.78 -10.90 15.29
C THR A 220 -12.21 -10.49 15.62
N ASN A 221 -12.40 -9.46 16.45
CA ASN A 221 -13.73 -9.10 16.97
C ASN A 221 -14.39 -7.94 16.20
N ILE A 222 -13.62 -7.14 15.44
CA ILE A 222 -14.16 -5.97 14.74
C ILE A 222 -14.07 -6.13 13.21
N VAL A 223 -12.95 -6.63 12.65
CA VAL A 223 -12.75 -6.70 11.20
C VAL A 223 -13.22 -8.05 10.63
N ASN A 224 -12.79 -9.16 11.26
CA ASN A 224 -13.08 -10.50 10.77
C ASN A 224 -14.59 -10.84 10.72
N PRO A 225 -15.48 -10.30 11.60
CA PRO A 225 -16.90 -10.50 11.45
C PRO A 225 -17.47 -10.05 10.10
N TYR A 226 -16.96 -8.95 9.54
CA TYR A 226 -17.30 -8.53 8.18
C TYR A 226 -16.76 -9.51 7.14
N THR A 227 -15.47 -9.79 7.14
CA THR A 227 -14.83 -10.61 6.11
C THR A 227 -15.36 -12.05 6.08
N SER A 228 -15.81 -12.56 7.22
CA SER A 228 -16.33 -13.93 7.33
C SER A 228 -17.83 -14.07 7.03
N ASN A 229 -18.61 -12.97 7.09
CA ASN A 229 -20.06 -13.07 7.03
C ASN A 229 -20.73 -12.22 5.94
N SER A 230 -20.04 -11.19 5.41
CA SER A 230 -20.65 -10.28 4.44
C SER A 230 -20.78 -10.88 3.05
N GLY A 231 -19.88 -11.78 2.66
CA GLY A 231 -19.73 -12.24 1.28
C GLY A 231 -19.31 -11.11 0.32
N ARG A 232 -18.92 -9.94 0.87
CA ARG A 232 -18.53 -8.76 0.10
C ARG A 232 -17.03 -8.56 0.11
N ASP A 233 -16.57 -7.77 -0.84
CA ASP A 233 -15.16 -7.43 -0.96
C ASP A 233 -14.69 -6.53 0.21
N TYR A 234 -13.47 -6.76 0.65
CA TYR A 234 -12.84 -6.01 1.74
C TYR A 234 -12.50 -4.57 1.35
N TYR A 235 -12.25 -4.34 0.06
CA TYR A 235 -11.83 -3.07 -0.50
C TYR A 235 -12.96 -2.29 -1.19
N ASP A 236 -14.14 -2.92 -1.37
CA ASP A 236 -15.34 -2.31 -1.93
C ASP A 236 -16.59 -3.00 -1.39
N LEU A 237 -17.22 -2.40 -0.39
CA LEU A 237 -18.38 -2.98 0.27
C LEU A 237 -19.63 -3.10 -0.63
N SER A 238 -19.68 -2.44 -1.78
CA SER A 238 -20.76 -2.57 -2.75
C SER A 238 -20.67 -3.85 -3.58
N THR A 239 -19.47 -4.43 -3.66
CA THR A 239 -19.16 -5.57 -4.53
C THR A 239 -19.19 -6.90 -3.77
N VAL A 240 -19.71 -7.94 -4.42
CA VAL A 240 -19.62 -9.33 -3.93
C VAL A 240 -18.23 -9.88 -4.23
N SER A 241 -17.64 -10.59 -3.25
CA SER A 241 -16.33 -11.22 -3.41
C SER A 241 -16.44 -12.50 -4.28
N PRO A 242 -15.48 -12.79 -5.18
CA PRO A 242 -14.32 -11.97 -5.54
C PRO A 242 -14.69 -10.80 -6.45
N PRO A 243 -14.03 -9.63 -6.26
CA PRO A 243 -14.37 -8.42 -6.99
C PRO A 243 -13.87 -8.49 -8.45
N PRO A 244 -14.66 -7.98 -9.42
CA PRO A 244 -14.21 -7.85 -10.80
C PRO A 244 -13.24 -6.68 -11.01
N PHE A 245 -13.19 -5.74 -10.06
CA PHE A 245 -12.47 -4.48 -10.18
C PHE A 245 -11.92 -4.02 -8.83
N PRO A 246 -10.71 -3.40 -8.79
CA PRO A 246 -9.78 -3.19 -9.92
C PRO A 246 -9.17 -4.48 -10.45
N ALA A 247 -8.92 -4.52 -11.76
CA ALA A 247 -8.35 -5.68 -12.41
C ALA A 247 -6.89 -5.95 -12.02
N GLY A 248 -6.56 -7.20 -11.69
CA GLY A 248 -5.22 -7.63 -11.28
C GLY A 248 -4.21 -7.82 -12.43
N PHE A 249 -4.47 -7.31 -13.63
CA PHE A 249 -3.64 -7.57 -14.82
C PHE A 249 -2.22 -7.02 -14.75
N HIS A 250 -1.97 -6.01 -13.91
CA HIS A 250 -0.62 -5.49 -13.67
C HIS A 250 0.35 -6.59 -13.21
N GLN A 251 -0.10 -7.59 -12.45
CA GLN A 251 0.74 -8.69 -11.98
C GLN A 251 1.34 -9.50 -13.15
N GLY A 252 0.52 -9.84 -14.13
CA GLY A 252 1.01 -10.52 -15.34
C GLY A 252 1.78 -9.61 -16.26
N PHE A 253 1.42 -8.32 -16.37
CA PHE A 253 2.12 -7.35 -17.19
C PHE A 253 3.58 -7.12 -16.70
N LEU A 254 3.76 -6.88 -15.40
CA LEU A 254 5.07 -6.67 -14.79
C LEU A 254 5.96 -7.92 -14.79
N ASN A 255 5.38 -9.10 -15.01
CA ASN A 255 6.08 -10.36 -15.18
C ASN A 255 6.36 -10.72 -16.67
N ARG A 256 6.14 -9.80 -17.60
CA ARG A 256 6.56 -9.98 -19.00
C ARG A 256 8.07 -9.75 -19.14
N GLU A 257 8.75 -10.64 -19.86
CA GLU A 257 10.19 -10.55 -20.10
C GLU A 257 10.60 -9.19 -20.70
N TRP A 258 9.86 -8.72 -21.72
CA TRP A 258 10.16 -7.43 -22.33
C TRP A 258 9.96 -6.24 -21.38
N VAL A 259 8.97 -6.32 -20.46
CA VAL A 259 8.74 -5.28 -19.44
C VAL A 259 9.90 -5.26 -18.45
N GLN A 260 10.32 -6.43 -17.97
CA GLN A 260 11.46 -6.56 -17.06
C GLN A 260 12.77 -6.08 -17.71
N ALA A 261 12.96 -6.40 -19.00
CA ALA A 261 14.11 -5.93 -19.76
C ALA A 261 14.13 -4.40 -19.92
N GLU A 262 12.99 -3.78 -20.23
CA GLU A 262 12.87 -2.32 -20.35
C GLU A 262 13.08 -1.62 -19.00
N LEU A 263 12.61 -2.22 -17.90
CA LEU A 263 12.82 -1.71 -16.54
C LEU A 263 14.24 -1.99 -16.02
N GLY A 264 15.00 -2.88 -16.66
CA GLY A 264 16.34 -3.27 -16.23
C GLY A 264 16.35 -4.07 -14.92
N VAL A 265 15.28 -4.79 -14.59
CA VAL A 265 15.14 -5.56 -13.35
C VAL A 265 15.51 -7.04 -13.57
N PRO A 266 16.23 -7.68 -12.62
CA PRO A 266 16.73 -9.05 -12.78
C PRO A 266 15.79 -10.12 -12.25
N LEU A 267 14.55 -9.79 -11.83
CA LEU A 267 13.68 -10.69 -11.11
C LEU A 267 12.20 -10.52 -11.49
N ASN A 268 11.40 -11.52 -11.10
CA ASN A 268 9.95 -11.48 -11.23
C ASN A 268 9.33 -10.54 -10.18
N TRP A 269 8.32 -9.80 -10.62
CA TRP A 269 7.54 -8.95 -9.75
C TRP A 269 6.64 -9.75 -8.80
N THR A 270 6.55 -9.34 -7.54
CA THR A 270 5.64 -9.91 -6.56
C THR A 270 4.91 -8.81 -5.78
N GLY A 271 3.57 -8.85 -5.75
CA GLY A 271 2.75 -7.81 -5.12
C GLY A 271 2.85 -7.76 -3.59
N SER A 272 3.33 -8.84 -2.97
CA SER A 272 3.46 -8.93 -1.52
C SER A 272 4.51 -9.95 -1.11
N SER A 273 5.10 -9.75 0.06
CA SER A 273 6.01 -10.69 0.70
C SER A 273 5.41 -11.16 2.03
N PRO A 274 5.14 -12.47 2.21
CA PRO A 274 4.72 -12.99 3.50
C PRO A 274 5.73 -12.71 4.61
N GLN A 275 7.03 -12.67 4.29
CA GLN A 275 8.10 -12.37 5.23
C GLN A 275 8.00 -10.94 5.74
N ALA A 276 7.84 -9.97 4.84
CA ALA A 276 7.62 -8.57 5.22
C ALA A 276 6.31 -8.40 6.02
N SER A 277 5.21 -8.97 5.54
CA SER A 277 3.92 -8.90 6.23
C SER A 277 3.98 -9.48 7.64
N ASN A 278 4.66 -10.62 7.82
CA ASN A 278 4.84 -11.23 9.14
C ASN A 278 5.73 -10.35 10.03
N ALA A 279 6.83 -9.82 9.51
CA ALA A 279 7.75 -8.97 10.27
C ALA A 279 7.03 -7.74 10.87
N TYR A 280 6.15 -7.10 10.12
CA TYR A 280 5.34 -5.98 10.61
C TYR A 280 4.29 -6.40 11.63
N ARG A 281 3.64 -7.57 11.42
CA ARG A 281 2.65 -8.11 12.35
C ARG A 281 3.30 -8.53 13.66
N ASP A 282 4.43 -9.22 13.60
CA ASP A 282 5.09 -9.82 14.76
C ASP A 282 5.61 -8.78 15.75
N ILE A 283 5.82 -7.53 15.32
CA ILE A 283 6.13 -6.40 16.22
C ILE A 283 4.88 -5.62 16.66
N GLY A 284 3.71 -5.98 16.16
CA GLY A 284 2.49 -5.23 16.42
C GLY A 284 2.54 -3.79 15.91
N ASP A 285 3.01 -3.56 14.68
CA ASP A 285 3.13 -2.22 14.08
C ASP A 285 1.79 -1.46 14.02
N TYR A 286 0.65 -2.19 13.87
CA TYR A 286 -0.68 -1.60 13.73
C TYR A 286 -1.21 -0.83 14.94
N PRO A 287 -1.15 -1.31 16.20
CA PRO A 287 -1.67 -0.59 17.35
C PRO A 287 -0.73 0.48 17.91
N ARG A 288 0.55 0.46 17.52
CA ARG A 288 1.52 1.48 17.94
C ARG A 288 1.05 2.88 17.54
N ASP A 289 1.55 3.91 18.22
CA ASP A 289 1.26 5.30 17.88
C ASP A 289 2.48 6.01 17.27
N SER A 290 2.47 7.28 17.21
CA SER A 290 3.28 8.32 16.60
C SER A 290 2.67 8.92 15.33
N TRP A 291 1.86 8.19 14.60
CA TRP A 291 1.36 8.60 13.27
C TRP A 291 0.61 9.93 13.26
N LEU A 292 -0.17 10.23 14.31
CA LEU A 292 -0.84 11.53 14.46
C LEU A 292 0.15 12.65 14.81
N GLN A 293 1.15 12.34 15.63
CA GLN A 293 2.23 13.25 16.00
C GLN A 293 3.10 13.57 14.78
N ASP A 294 3.44 12.56 13.98
CA ASP A 294 4.18 12.71 12.71
C ASP A 294 3.45 13.64 11.74
N LEU A 295 2.13 13.43 11.55
CA LEU A 295 1.32 14.30 10.69
C LEU A 295 1.25 15.73 11.23
N GLY A 296 1.13 15.92 12.55
CA GLY A 296 1.18 17.24 13.20
C GLY A 296 2.52 17.92 13.00
N PHE A 297 3.62 17.20 13.19
CA PHE A 297 4.99 17.68 12.97
C PHE A 297 5.20 18.13 11.51
N LEU A 298 4.75 17.33 10.53
CA LEU A 298 4.84 17.70 9.11
C LEU A 298 4.07 19.00 8.81
N LEU A 299 2.84 19.13 9.33
CA LEU A 299 2.01 20.33 9.14
C LEU A 299 2.65 21.58 9.77
N ASP A 300 3.25 21.45 10.97
CA ASP A 300 3.91 22.55 11.68
C ASP A 300 5.23 22.97 10.98
N ASN A 301 5.84 22.06 10.20
CA ASN A 301 6.98 22.36 9.34
C ASN A 301 6.56 22.82 7.92
N GLY A 302 5.29 23.11 7.71
CA GLY A 302 4.80 23.68 6.46
C GLY A 302 4.51 22.66 5.35
N ILE A 303 4.70 21.36 5.61
CA ILE A 303 4.45 20.28 4.67
C ILE A 303 2.94 20.01 4.62
N LYS A 304 2.40 19.92 3.40
CA LYS A 304 0.96 19.67 3.19
C LYS A 304 0.61 18.20 3.44
N VAL A 305 -0.55 17.97 4.05
CA VAL A 305 -1.10 16.63 4.29
C VAL A 305 -2.49 16.54 3.66
N SER A 306 -2.68 15.57 2.77
CA SER A 306 -3.97 15.28 2.12
C SER A 306 -4.38 13.83 2.42
N LEU A 307 -5.46 13.67 3.19
CA LEU A 307 -6.04 12.39 3.55
C LEU A 307 -7.23 12.11 2.65
N ILE A 308 -7.11 11.13 1.74
CA ILE A 308 -8.06 10.88 0.64
C ILE A 308 -8.69 9.50 0.84
N TYR A 309 -10.01 9.43 1.01
CA TYR A 309 -10.74 8.21 1.31
C TYR A 309 -11.85 7.94 0.30
N GLY A 310 -11.98 6.68 -0.13
CA GLY A 310 -13.12 6.20 -0.90
C GLY A 310 -14.29 5.82 0.03
N ASP A 311 -15.50 6.17 -0.33
CA ASP A 311 -16.66 5.98 0.55
C ASP A 311 -17.23 4.55 0.55
N LEU A 312 -16.79 3.70 -0.38
CA LEU A 312 -17.10 2.27 -0.42
C LEU A 312 -16.04 1.38 0.24
N ASP A 313 -14.95 1.97 0.74
CA ASP A 313 -13.86 1.23 1.36
C ASP A 313 -14.21 0.75 2.77
N PHE A 314 -14.10 -0.59 3.00
CA PHE A 314 -14.20 -1.15 4.34
C PHE A 314 -12.82 -1.34 5.00
N ALA A 315 -11.76 -1.54 4.23
CA ALA A 315 -10.41 -1.76 4.77
C ALA A 315 -9.92 -0.59 5.62
N CYS A 316 -10.19 0.65 5.18
CA CYS A 316 -9.88 1.89 5.90
C CYS A 316 -11.07 2.86 5.75
N PRO A 317 -12.10 2.77 6.62
CA PRO A 317 -13.35 3.51 6.47
C PRO A 317 -13.15 5.02 6.41
N TRP A 318 -13.86 5.70 5.50
CA TRP A 318 -13.78 7.15 5.30
C TRP A 318 -14.12 7.95 6.57
N ALA A 319 -15.10 7.49 7.35
CA ALA A 319 -15.47 8.16 8.60
C ALA A 319 -14.36 8.07 9.66
N GLY A 320 -13.63 6.95 9.69
CA GLY A 320 -12.42 6.81 10.49
C GLY A 320 -11.29 7.75 10.02
N GLY A 321 -11.17 7.96 8.71
CA GLY A 321 -10.24 8.94 8.14
C GLY A 321 -10.57 10.39 8.50
N ASP A 322 -11.84 10.74 8.53
CA ASP A 322 -12.31 12.06 8.99
C ASP A 322 -11.99 12.27 10.49
N ALA A 323 -12.18 11.23 11.29
CA ALA A 323 -11.82 11.26 12.70
C ALA A 323 -10.31 11.43 12.91
N VAL A 324 -9.48 10.76 12.12
CA VAL A 324 -8.03 10.93 12.13
C VAL A 324 -7.66 12.39 11.81
N ALA A 325 -8.20 12.97 10.74
CA ALA A 325 -7.92 14.35 10.36
C ALA A 325 -8.28 15.35 11.48
N LYS A 326 -9.35 15.09 12.23
CA LYS A 326 -9.77 15.90 13.38
C LYS A 326 -8.89 15.69 14.62
N ALA A 327 -8.25 14.53 14.73
CA ALA A 327 -7.41 14.17 15.87
C ALA A 327 -5.95 14.66 15.73
N ILE A 328 -5.53 15.07 14.53
CA ILE A 328 -4.19 15.63 14.32
C ILE A 328 -4.05 16.94 15.12
N ASN A 329 -3.09 16.95 16.04
CA ASN A 329 -2.77 18.15 16.83
C ASN A 329 -1.62 18.92 16.19
N TRP A 330 -1.90 20.15 15.74
CA TRP A 330 -0.97 21.06 15.09
C TRP A 330 -1.41 22.52 15.27
N THR A 331 -0.58 23.48 14.89
CA THR A 331 -0.86 24.91 15.10
C THR A 331 -2.14 25.40 14.42
N GLY A 332 -2.56 24.77 13.31
CA GLY A 332 -3.79 25.10 12.59
C GLY A 332 -5.05 24.33 13.07
N SER A 333 -4.99 23.50 14.11
CA SER A 333 -6.09 22.64 14.56
C SER A 333 -7.39 23.40 14.82
N ALA A 334 -7.32 24.59 15.44
CA ALA A 334 -8.51 25.43 15.72
C ALA A 334 -9.18 25.93 14.42
N GLY A 335 -8.38 26.31 13.42
CA GLY A 335 -8.86 26.69 12.09
C GLY A 335 -9.50 25.50 11.36
N TYR A 336 -8.85 24.34 11.40
CA TYR A 336 -9.38 23.10 10.83
C TYR A 336 -10.70 22.68 11.51
N ALA A 337 -10.81 22.82 12.82
CA ALA A 337 -12.06 22.55 13.56
C ALA A 337 -13.23 23.45 13.11
N SER A 338 -12.96 24.66 12.62
CA SER A 338 -13.97 25.60 12.09
C SER A 338 -14.33 25.37 10.63
N ALA A 339 -13.51 24.65 9.86
CA ALA A 339 -13.72 24.37 8.45
C ALA A 339 -14.95 23.48 8.24
N GLN A 340 -15.58 23.62 7.08
CA GLN A 340 -16.76 22.87 6.66
C GLN A 340 -16.44 22.04 5.41
N TYR A 341 -17.34 21.12 5.04
CA TYR A 341 -17.16 20.23 3.89
C TYR A 341 -17.68 20.90 2.62
N ALA A 342 -16.77 21.26 1.72
CA ALA A 342 -17.08 21.80 0.39
C ALA A 342 -17.21 20.68 -0.64
N GLU A 343 -18.01 20.88 -1.67
CA GLU A 343 -18.12 19.96 -2.80
C GLU A 343 -16.87 20.02 -3.69
N ILE A 344 -16.38 18.85 -4.11
CA ILE A 344 -15.26 18.74 -5.05
C ILE A 344 -15.83 18.74 -6.47
N HIS A 345 -15.67 19.83 -7.18
CA HIS A 345 -16.04 19.93 -8.58
C HIS A 345 -14.96 19.27 -9.46
N THR A 346 -15.24 18.06 -9.92
CA THR A 346 -14.37 17.34 -10.87
C THR A 346 -14.41 18.04 -12.22
N ASN A 347 -15.62 18.34 -12.70
CA ASN A 347 -15.92 19.15 -13.89
C ASN A 347 -17.24 19.90 -13.71
N ASP A 348 -17.75 20.56 -14.75
CA ASP A 348 -18.95 21.40 -14.69
C ASP A 348 -20.24 20.63 -14.34
N SER A 349 -20.26 19.31 -14.51
CA SER A 349 -21.44 18.46 -14.34
C SER A 349 -21.32 17.40 -13.23
N TYR A 350 -20.13 17.23 -12.64
CA TYR A 350 -19.88 16.14 -11.69
C TYR A 350 -19.19 16.63 -10.42
N VAL A 351 -19.85 16.33 -9.29
CA VAL A 351 -19.32 16.50 -7.94
C VAL A 351 -18.74 15.16 -7.51
N GLY A 352 -17.41 15.06 -7.43
CA GLY A 352 -16.67 13.83 -7.18
C GLY A 352 -16.46 13.51 -5.71
N GLY A 353 -16.89 14.37 -4.79
CA GLY A 353 -16.69 14.14 -3.35
C GLY A 353 -16.87 15.39 -2.50
N LEU A 354 -16.43 15.28 -1.26
CA LEU A 354 -16.38 16.38 -0.28
C LEU A 354 -14.95 16.55 0.24
N VAL A 355 -14.58 17.79 0.50
CA VAL A 355 -13.31 18.12 1.16
C VAL A 355 -13.53 19.03 2.35
N ARG A 356 -12.87 18.76 3.47
CA ARG A 356 -12.64 19.66 4.58
C ARG A 356 -11.19 20.08 4.57
N GLN A 357 -10.92 21.36 4.34
CA GLN A 357 -9.56 21.88 4.20
C GLN A 357 -9.37 23.16 5.02
N HIS A 358 -8.24 23.20 5.73
CA HIS A 358 -7.73 24.42 6.34
C HIS A 358 -6.21 24.46 6.20
N GLY A 359 -5.70 25.53 5.58
CA GLY A 359 -4.26 25.63 5.33
C GLY A 359 -3.71 24.39 4.60
N ASN A 360 -2.73 23.76 5.21
CA ASN A 360 -2.01 22.61 4.68
C ASN A 360 -2.68 21.25 4.96
N LEU A 361 -3.75 21.19 5.75
CA LEU A 361 -4.47 19.94 6.02
C LEU A 361 -5.76 19.85 5.20
N SER A 362 -5.92 18.77 4.44
CA SER A 362 -7.17 18.43 3.75
C SER A 362 -7.59 16.99 4.04
N TYR A 363 -8.86 16.79 4.37
CA TYR A 363 -9.53 15.50 4.39
C TYR A 363 -10.53 15.44 3.24
N ILE A 364 -10.53 14.35 2.50
CA ILE A 364 -11.33 14.15 1.28
C ILE A 364 -12.11 12.84 1.36
N ARG A 365 -13.44 12.92 1.21
CA ARG A 365 -14.32 11.78 0.95
C ARG A 365 -14.62 11.75 -0.55
N THR A 366 -14.07 10.79 -1.29
CA THR A 366 -14.30 10.58 -2.72
C THR A 366 -15.50 9.66 -2.90
N TYR A 367 -16.49 10.10 -3.70
CA TYR A 367 -17.72 9.38 -3.95
C TYR A 367 -17.52 8.20 -4.88
N GLN A 368 -18.32 7.14 -4.66
CA GLN A 368 -18.36 5.96 -5.53
C GLN A 368 -16.99 5.32 -5.73
N ALA A 369 -16.18 5.28 -4.69
CA ALA A 369 -14.84 4.74 -4.76
C ALA A 369 -14.57 3.76 -3.62
N GLY A 370 -14.06 2.60 -3.96
CA GLY A 370 -13.45 1.67 -3.03
C GLY A 370 -12.00 2.10 -2.70
N HIS A 371 -11.23 1.18 -2.16
CA HIS A 371 -9.87 1.40 -1.65
C HIS A 371 -8.89 2.01 -2.68
N SER A 372 -8.97 1.59 -3.93
CA SER A 372 -8.09 2.08 -5.02
C SER A 372 -8.74 3.25 -5.76
N ILE A 373 -8.92 4.37 -5.09
CA ILE A 373 -9.64 5.55 -5.58
C ILE A 373 -9.30 5.94 -7.03
N PRO A 374 -8.03 6.00 -7.47
CA PRO A 374 -7.72 6.38 -8.85
C PRO A 374 -8.29 5.41 -9.90
N SER A 375 -8.52 4.16 -9.54
CA SER A 375 -9.14 3.19 -10.42
C SER A 375 -10.65 3.44 -10.60
N TYR A 376 -11.34 3.84 -9.53
CA TYR A 376 -12.78 4.11 -9.52
C TYR A 376 -13.12 5.49 -10.08
N GLN A 377 -12.36 6.51 -9.67
CA GLN A 377 -12.62 7.92 -9.95
C GLN A 377 -11.38 8.62 -10.51
N PRO A 378 -10.88 8.22 -11.69
CA PRO A 378 -9.59 8.69 -12.21
C PRO A 378 -9.53 10.21 -12.43
N GLU A 379 -10.61 10.82 -12.93
CA GLU A 379 -10.65 12.28 -13.15
C GLU A 379 -10.68 13.05 -11.82
N THR A 380 -11.52 12.63 -10.87
CA THR A 380 -11.57 13.22 -9.52
C THR A 380 -10.24 13.09 -8.80
N ALA A 381 -9.64 11.89 -8.83
CA ALA A 381 -8.34 11.63 -8.24
C ALA A 381 -7.25 12.52 -8.86
N TYR A 382 -7.23 12.66 -10.19
CA TYR A 382 -6.31 13.56 -10.88
C TYR A 382 -6.48 15.04 -10.44
N LYS A 383 -7.73 15.50 -10.29
CA LYS A 383 -8.00 16.88 -9.81
C LYS A 383 -7.52 17.07 -8.37
N ILE A 384 -7.83 16.13 -7.47
CA ILE A 384 -7.38 16.17 -6.07
C ILE A 384 -5.85 16.23 -6.03
N PHE A 385 -5.19 15.33 -6.75
CA PHE A 385 -3.74 15.20 -6.77
C PHE A 385 -3.06 16.48 -7.28
N THR A 386 -3.50 17.00 -8.42
CA THR A 386 -2.92 18.21 -9.02
C THR A 386 -3.19 19.46 -8.18
N ARG A 387 -4.40 19.59 -7.60
CA ARG A 387 -4.72 20.72 -6.72
C ARG A 387 -3.87 20.72 -5.45
N ALA A 388 -3.65 19.55 -4.83
CA ALA A 388 -2.77 19.41 -3.68
C ALA A 388 -1.31 19.78 -4.01
N LEU A 389 -0.76 19.27 -5.12
CA LEU A 389 0.61 19.54 -5.54
C LEU A 389 0.85 21.01 -5.88
N PHE A 390 -0.12 21.67 -6.52
CA PHE A 390 0.06 23.05 -7.03
C PHE A 390 -0.52 24.13 -6.11
N ASN A 391 -0.74 23.83 -4.82
CA ASN A 391 -1.22 24.78 -3.82
C ASN A 391 -2.56 25.44 -4.21
N LEU A 392 -3.51 24.63 -4.66
CA LEU A 392 -4.86 25.06 -4.98
C LEU A 392 -5.87 24.47 -4.00
N ASP A 393 -6.98 25.14 -3.79
CA ASP A 393 -8.10 24.59 -3.03
C ASP A 393 -8.61 23.30 -3.68
N ILE A 394 -8.82 22.27 -2.88
CA ILE A 394 -9.22 20.95 -3.39
C ILE A 394 -10.64 20.98 -3.96
N ALA A 395 -11.52 21.83 -3.43
CA ALA A 395 -12.92 21.92 -3.86
C ALA A 395 -13.04 22.33 -5.33
N THR A 396 -12.41 23.41 -5.73
CA THR A 396 -12.58 24.01 -7.07
C THR A 396 -11.30 24.12 -7.89
N GLY A 397 -10.14 24.23 -7.22
CA GLY A 397 -8.86 24.52 -7.86
C GLY A 397 -8.71 25.96 -8.35
N THR A 398 -9.54 26.87 -7.85
CA THR A 398 -9.54 28.28 -8.30
C THR A 398 -8.86 29.23 -7.33
N GLN A 399 -8.68 28.83 -6.08
CA GLN A 399 -8.06 29.64 -5.04
C GLN A 399 -6.67 29.10 -4.69
N SER A 400 -5.70 30.00 -4.60
CA SER A 400 -4.36 29.61 -4.14
C SER A 400 -4.36 29.42 -2.62
N THR A 401 -3.75 28.33 -2.16
CA THR A 401 -3.51 28.04 -0.75
C THR A 401 -2.07 28.40 -0.33
N ALA A 402 -1.25 28.89 -1.25
CA ALA A 402 0.18 29.20 -1.04
C ALA A 402 0.45 30.48 -0.24
N ALA A 403 -0.51 31.40 -0.17
CA ALA A 403 -0.26 32.77 0.34
C ALA A 403 -0.06 32.86 1.87
N SER A 404 -0.53 31.86 2.62
CA SER A 404 -0.25 31.68 4.04
C SER A 404 -0.75 30.28 4.43
N VAL A 405 -0.01 29.61 5.28
CA VAL A 405 -0.33 28.26 5.78
C VAL A 405 -1.76 28.14 6.34
N ASN A 406 -2.35 29.29 6.77
CA ASN A 406 -3.68 29.38 7.40
C ASN A 406 -4.68 30.24 6.61
N ALA A 407 -4.40 30.62 5.36
CA ALA A 407 -5.24 31.59 4.64
C ALA A 407 -6.53 30.99 4.07
N TYR A 408 -6.50 29.73 3.63
CA TYR A 408 -7.67 29.08 3.04
C TYR A 408 -8.40 28.21 4.07
N THR A 409 -9.73 28.34 4.10
CA THR A 409 -10.62 27.50 4.91
C THR A 409 -11.84 27.15 4.08
N SER A 410 -12.14 25.88 3.92
CA SER A 410 -13.32 25.41 3.18
C SER A 410 -14.62 25.75 3.91
N THR A 411 -15.63 26.10 3.14
CA THR A 411 -16.99 26.43 3.61
C THR A 411 -18.01 25.56 2.87
N GLY A 412 -19.08 25.14 3.55
CA GLY A 412 -20.10 24.30 2.94
C GLY A 412 -20.98 23.60 3.97
N ARG A 413 -20.99 22.26 3.95
CA ARG A 413 -21.79 21.44 4.87
C ARG A 413 -21.12 21.32 6.23
N ALA A 414 -21.93 21.24 7.28
CA ALA A 414 -21.42 20.99 8.64
C ALA A 414 -20.96 19.53 8.83
N GLN A 415 -21.57 18.58 8.11
CA GLN A 415 -21.30 17.14 8.20
C GLN A 415 -20.99 16.55 6.83
N PRO A 416 -20.17 15.48 6.75
CA PRO A 416 -19.82 14.82 5.50
C PRO A 416 -20.86 13.82 5.01
N ASP A 417 -21.99 13.68 5.71
CA ASP A 417 -22.98 12.65 5.44
C ASP A 417 -23.74 12.95 4.13
N VAL A 418 -23.61 12.05 3.19
CA VAL A 418 -24.32 12.06 1.91
C VAL A 418 -24.79 10.65 1.62
N GLN A 419 -26.08 10.49 1.31
CA GLN A 419 -26.64 9.22 0.85
C GLN A 419 -26.44 9.09 -0.66
N LEU A 420 -25.88 7.98 -1.09
CA LEU A 420 -25.59 7.65 -2.48
C LEU A 420 -26.16 6.26 -2.81
N GLU A 421 -26.31 6.00 -4.10
CA GLU A 421 -26.62 4.66 -4.60
C GLU A 421 -25.33 4.02 -5.14
N PRO A 422 -25.04 2.75 -4.80
CA PRO A 422 -23.84 2.09 -5.32
C PRO A 422 -23.96 1.86 -6.83
N THR A 423 -22.84 1.97 -7.53
CA THR A 423 -22.76 1.65 -8.96
C THR A 423 -22.62 0.14 -9.18
N ASP A 424 -23.08 -0.37 -10.34
CA ASP A 424 -22.85 -1.75 -10.73
C ASP A 424 -21.35 -1.98 -11.00
N THR A 425 -20.79 -3.00 -10.38
CA THR A 425 -19.36 -3.34 -10.47
C THR A 425 -19.03 -4.29 -11.64
N GLY A 426 -20.05 -4.78 -12.35
CA GLY A 426 -19.88 -5.61 -13.53
C GLY A 426 -19.67 -7.11 -13.26
N LEU A 427 -19.26 -7.85 -14.29
CA LEU A 427 -19.07 -9.29 -14.23
C LEU A 427 -17.70 -9.65 -13.66
N SER A 428 -17.67 -10.60 -12.73
CA SER A 428 -16.41 -11.17 -12.21
C SER A 428 -15.75 -12.11 -13.22
N TYR A 429 -14.44 -12.25 -13.11
CA TYR A 429 -13.61 -13.20 -13.87
C TYR A 429 -12.48 -13.70 -12.96
N CYS A 430 -11.91 -14.85 -13.29
CA CYS A 430 -10.79 -15.42 -12.57
C CYS A 430 -9.51 -15.30 -13.40
N TYR A 431 -8.51 -14.66 -12.83
CA TYR A 431 -7.19 -14.45 -13.43
C TYR A 431 -6.11 -15.11 -12.55
N THR A 432 -5.43 -16.15 -13.05
CA THR A 432 -4.57 -17.00 -12.22
C THR A 432 -3.34 -16.28 -11.63
N TYR A 433 -2.84 -15.21 -12.26
CA TYR A 433 -1.82 -14.33 -11.64
C TYR A 433 -2.33 -13.58 -10.42
N ALA A 434 -3.64 -13.36 -10.34
CA ALA A 434 -4.33 -12.74 -9.21
C ALA A 434 -5.42 -13.70 -8.71
N ALA A 435 -5.02 -14.81 -8.09
CA ALA A 435 -5.92 -15.89 -7.69
C ALA A 435 -7.03 -15.44 -6.72
N SER A 436 -6.86 -14.31 -6.04
CA SER A 436 -7.93 -13.65 -5.26
C SER A 436 -9.13 -13.19 -6.10
N SER A 437 -9.01 -13.14 -7.42
CA SER A 437 -10.12 -12.88 -8.35
C SER A 437 -10.96 -14.12 -8.67
N CYS A 438 -10.59 -15.30 -8.15
CA CYS A 438 -11.22 -16.57 -8.45
C CYS A 438 -12.17 -16.99 -7.31
N TYR A 439 -13.31 -17.55 -7.67
CA TYR A 439 -14.17 -18.26 -6.71
C TYR A 439 -13.52 -19.59 -6.28
N ASP A 440 -13.83 -20.08 -5.09
CA ASP A 440 -13.30 -21.34 -4.58
C ASP A 440 -13.50 -22.52 -5.54
N TRP A 441 -14.68 -22.63 -6.17
CA TRP A 441 -14.95 -23.68 -7.14
C TRP A 441 -14.07 -23.58 -8.42
N GLN A 442 -13.67 -22.38 -8.82
CA GLN A 442 -12.73 -22.19 -9.94
C GLN A 442 -11.32 -22.61 -9.51
N VAL A 443 -10.92 -22.25 -8.28
CA VAL A 443 -9.65 -22.71 -7.68
C VAL A 443 -9.61 -24.25 -7.64
N ASP A 444 -10.67 -24.91 -7.21
CA ASP A 444 -10.77 -26.39 -7.17
C ASP A 444 -10.63 -27.00 -8.58
N MET A 445 -11.28 -26.41 -9.59
CA MET A 445 -11.15 -26.87 -10.97
C MET A 445 -9.75 -26.66 -11.54
N ILE A 446 -9.07 -25.60 -11.16
CA ILE A 446 -7.68 -25.33 -11.55
C ILE A 446 -6.76 -26.38 -10.90
N GLN A 447 -6.91 -26.62 -9.61
CA GLN A 447 -6.07 -27.55 -8.86
C GLN A 447 -6.23 -29.02 -9.30
N ASN A 448 -7.44 -29.44 -9.66
CA ASN A 448 -7.71 -30.79 -10.12
C ASN A 448 -7.46 -30.99 -11.63
N GLY A 449 -7.07 -29.93 -12.36
CA GLY A 449 -6.72 -29.99 -13.78
C GLY A 449 -7.91 -30.07 -14.73
N THR A 450 -9.14 -29.77 -14.28
CA THR A 450 -10.36 -29.77 -15.12
C THR A 450 -10.68 -28.38 -15.69
N ALA A 451 -9.96 -27.34 -15.26
CA ALA A 451 -10.15 -25.97 -15.74
C ALA A 451 -9.66 -25.79 -17.18
N GLU A 452 -10.44 -25.09 -17.98
CA GLU A 452 -10.01 -24.51 -19.26
C GLU A 452 -9.39 -23.13 -18.95
N ILE A 453 -8.10 -22.90 -19.29
CA ILE A 453 -7.41 -21.63 -19.01
C ILE A 453 -6.85 -21.06 -20.30
N CYS A 454 -7.20 -19.81 -20.60
CA CYS A 454 -6.75 -19.07 -21.77
C CYS A 454 -6.02 -17.80 -21.35
N ASN A 455 -4.73 -17.67 -21.64
CA ASN A 455 -3.95 -16.49 -21.26
C ASN A 455 -4.09 -16.13 -19.77
N TRP A 456 -3.99 -17.13 -18.89
CA TRP A 456 -4.19 -17.03 -17.44
C TRP A 456 -5.62 -16.68 -17.01
N LEU A 457 -6.59 -16.62 -17.91
CA LEU A 457 -8.01 -16.44 -17.61
C LEU A 457 -8.70 -17.82 -17.53
N PHE A 458 -9.40 -18.07 -16.44
CA PHE A 458 -10.31 -19.22 -16.33
C PHE A 458 -11.49 -19.02 -17.29
N VAL A 459 -11.74 -19.98 -18.17
CA VAL A 459 -12.76 -19.86 -19.21
C VAL A 459 -14.10 -20.31 -18.68
N ASP A 460 -14.99 -19.35 -18.49
CA ASP A 460 -16.40 -19.54 -18.16
C ASP A 460 -17.30 -18.61 -18.98
N LYS A 461 -18.58 -18.53 -18.62
CA LYS A 461 -19.55 -17.68 -19.30
C LYS A 461 -19.16 -16.20 -19.18
N ASN A 462 -18.79 -15.74 -17.97
CA ASN A 462 -18.45 -14.35 -17.71
C ASN A 462 -17.18 -13.94 -18.46
N THR A 463 -16.13 -14.75 -18.35
CA THR A 463 -14.87 -14.51 -19.07
C THR A 463 -15.04 -14.49 -20.57
N THR A 464 -15.89 -15.39 -21.11
CA THR A 464 -16.21 -15.43 -22.54
C THR A 464 -16.96 -14.16 -22.98
N GLN A 465 -17.84 -13.62 -22.13
CA GLN A 465 -18.56 -12.38 -22.40
C GLN A 465 -17.65 -11.15 -22.33
N LEU A 466 -16.73 -11.11 -21.36
CA LEU A 466 -15.82 -9.97 -21.15
C LEU A 466 -14.67 -9.93 -22.15
N PHE A 467 -14.17 -11.10 -22.58
CA PHE A 467 -13.00 -11.24 -23.45
C PHE A 467 -13.25 -12.14 -24.66
N PRO A 468 -14.29 -11.87 -25.49
CA PRO A 468 -14.76 -12.78 -26.53
C PRO A 468 -13.68 -13.11 -27.56
N ASP A 469 -12.93 -12.11 -28.03
CA ASP A 469 -11.89 -12.30 -29.06
C ASP A 469 -10.71 -13.12 -28.52
N THR A 470 -10.32 -12.90 -27.28
CA THR A 470 -9.25 -13.65 -26.61
C THR A 470 -9.61 -15.12 -26.49
N ILE A 471 -10.82 -15.41 -26.03
CA ILE A 471 -11.30 -16.79 -25.85
C ILE A 471 -11.51 -17.49 -27.20
N ALA A 472 -12.06 -16.77 -28.18
CA ALA A 472 -12.24 -17.33 -29.55
C ALA A 472 -10.88 -17.69 -30.16
N LYS A 473 -9.87 -16.84 -30.01
CA LYS A 473 -8.52 -17.11 -30.48
C LYS A 473 -7.91 -18.34 -29.79
N CYS A 474 -7.98 -18.46 -28.49
CA CYS A 474 -7.49 -19.64 -27.76
C CYS A 474 -8.15 -20.93 -28.27
N ARG A 475 -9.47 -20.93 -28.43
CA ARG A 475 -10.20 -22.10 -28.94
C ARG A 475 -9.79 -22.47 -30.35
N ALA A 476 -9.55 -21.48 -31.22
CA ALA A 476 -9.05 -21.72 -32.57
C ALA A 476 -7.63 -22.32 -32.55
N ASP A 477 -6.75 -21.82 -31.71
CA ASP A 477 -5.38 -22.31 -31.55
C ASP A 477 -5.38 -23.76 -31.01
N TRP A 478 -6.26 -24.10 -30.07
CA TRP A 478 -6.45 -25.47 -29.57
C TRP A 478 -6.98 -26.41 -30.66
N ALA A 479 -7.97 -25.98 -31.44
CA ALA A 479 -8.54 -26.77 -32.53
C ALA A 479 -7.53 -27.05 -33.66
N ALA A 480 -6.60 -26.10 -33.89
CA ALA A 480 -5.53 -26.25 -34.86
C ALA A 480 -4.35 -27.12 -34.38
N GLY A 481 -4.38 -27.58 -33.12
CA GLY A 481 -3.27 -28.32 -32.49
C GLY A 481 -2.00 -27.47 -32.26
N SER A 482 -2.09 -26.16 -32.50
CA SER A 482 -1.04 -25.18 -32.25
C SER A 482 -1.04 -24.65 -30.82
N GLY A 483 -2.13 -24.87 -30.07
CA GLY A 483 -2.27 -24.60 -28.65
C GLY A 483 -2.21 -25.89 -27.85
N HIS A 484 -1.52 -25.89 -26.74
CA HIS A 484 -1.44 -27.07 -25.86
C HIS A 484 -2.82 -27.26 -25.20
N GLY A 485 -3.43 -28.40 -25.53
CA GLY A 485 -4.74 -28.76 -24.99
C GLY A 485 -4.72 -29.07 -23.49
N ASN A 486 -5.85 -28.84 -22.84
CA ASN A 486 -6.20 -29.20 -21.47
C ASN A 486 -5.21 -28.78 -20.38
N GLY A 487 -5.33 -27.54 -19.92
CA GLY A 487 -4.76 -27.11 -18.61
C GLY A 487 -3.26 -26.95 -18.50
N THR A 488 -2.50 -27.37 -19.53
CA THR A 488 -1.04 -27.24 -19.58
C THR A 488 -0.62 -26.48 -20.85
N GLY A 489 -1.29 -25.38 -21.15
CA GLY A 489 -0.99 -24.58 -22.34
C GLY A 489 0.37 -23.93 -22.26
N ASN A 490 1.37 -24.52 -22.90
CA ASN A 490 2.60 -23.86 -23.24
C ASN A 490 2.31 -22.83 -24.33
N HIS A 491 1.90 -21.63 -23.94
CA HIS A 491 2.34 -20.48 -24.72
C HIS A 491 3.86 -20.44 -24.54
N SER A 492 4.62 -20.12 -25.60
CA SER A 492 6.04 -19.84 -25.49
C SER A 492 6.24 -18.76 -24.43
N VAL A 493 6.32 -19.22 -23.19
CA VAL A 493 6.63 -18.37 -22.07
C VAL A 493 8.07 -17.98 -22.28
N PRO A 494 8.43 -16.70 -22.17
CA PRO A 494 9.80 -16.27 -22.20
C PRO A 494 10.59 -17.17 -21.26
N LYS A 495 11.75 -17.65 -21.73
CA LYS A 495 12.64 -18.45 -20.87
C LYS A 495 12.88 -17.67 -19.59
N PRO A 496 12.89 -18.34 -18.42
CA PRO A 496 13.35 -17.69 -17.20
C PRO A 496 14.67 -16.99 -17.49
N LEU A 497 14.85 -15.79 -16.97
CA LEU A 497 16.17 -15.17 -16.97
C LEU A 497 17.07 -16.17 -16.24
N LEU A 498 17.86 -16.92 -16.98
CA LEU A 498 18.93 -17.74 -16.39
C LEU A 498 19.82 -16.81 -15.57
N PRO A 499 20.48 -17.32 -14.51
CA PRO A 499 21.32 -16.49 -13.67
C PRO A 499 22.20 -15.64 -14.57
N PHE A 500 22.18 -14.34 -14.34
CA PHE A 500 22.95 -13.37 -15.09
C PHE A 500 24.42 -13.76 -14.97
N GLU A 501 24.97 -14.45 -15.97
CA GLU A 501 26.40 -14.54 -16.14
C GLU A 501 26.85 -13.11 -16.43
N GLY A 502 27.42 -12.47 -15.41
CA GLY A 502 27.75 -11.07 -15.43
C GLY A 502 28.66 -10.69 -16.59
N SER A 503 28.07 -10.20 -17.66
CA SER A 503 28.77 -9.33 -18.59
C SER A 503 28.96 -8.02 -17.83
N ALA A 504 30.18 -7.85 -17.29
CA ALA A 504 30.61 -6.63 -16.64
C ALA A 504 30.54 -5.47 -17.65
N VAL A 505 29.39 -4.78 -17.68
CA VAL A 505 29.39 -3.39 -18.08
C VAL A 505 29.90 -2.64 -16.85
N GLY A 506 31.12 -2.08 -16.98
CA GLY A 506 31.88 -1.50 -15.89
C GLY A 506 31.18 -0.30 -15.26
N GLY A 507 30.34 -0.58 -14.29
CA GLY A 507 29.82 0.34 -13.30
C GLY A 507 30.07 -0.32 -11.94
N LYS A 508 30.85 0.32 -11.08
CA LYS A 508 31.08 -0.11 -9.71
C LYS A 508 29.72 -0.20 -9.00
N ARG A 509 29.23 -1.42 -8.76
CA ARG A 509 28.05 -1.65 -7.93
C ARG A 509 28.53 -1.78 -6.48
N GLY A 510 28.28 -0.76 -5.68
CA GLY A 510 28.39 -0.84 -4.22
C GLY A 510 27.16 -1.55 -3.68
N TYR A 511 27.35 -2.65 -2.96
CA TYR A 511 26.31 -3.26 -2.14
C TYR A 511 26.32 -2.56 -0.77
N VAL A 512 25.17 -2.11 -0.32
CA VAL A 512 24.96 -1.70 1.06
C VAL A 512 24.59 -2.95 1.86
N GLU A 513 25.55 -3.55 2.55
CA GLU A 513 25.24 -4.50 3.63
C GLU A 513 24.66 -3.69 4.80
N SER A 514 23.35 -3.77 5.02
CA SER A 514 22.72 -3.26 6.24
C SER A 514 23.03 -4.22 7.39
N GLY A 515 24.21 -4.10 7.95
CA GLY A 515 24.57 -4.74 9.22
C GLY A 515 23.92 -3.95 10.37
N VAL A 516 22.67 -4.24 10.69
CA VAL A 516 22.10 -3.83 11.99
C VAL A 516 22.55 -4.85 13.01
N GLU A 517 23.70 -4.63 13.63
CA GLU A 517 24.03 -5.32 14.87
C GLU A 517 23.14 -4.78 15.99
N ARG A 518 22.41 -5.71 16.64
CA ARG A 518 21.60 -5.41 17.83
C ARG A 518 22.50 -4.98 18.99
N GLY A 519 22.74 -3.68 19.14
CA GLY A 519 23.38 -3.10 20.31
C GLY A 519 22.35 -2.55 21.29
N VAL A 520 22.56 -2.80 22.56
CA VAL A 520 21.68 -2.45 23.70
C VAL A 520 21.65 -0.93 24.00
N ASP A 521 22.42 -0.15 23.27
CA ASP A 521 22.51 1.31 23.44
C ASP A 521 22.05 1.98 22.16
N GLY A 522 20.88 2.62 22.25
CA GLY A 522 20.20 3.26 21.12
C GLY A 522 21.12 3.93 20.10
N TRP A 523 20.62 4.26 18.96
CA TRP A 523 21.20 4.84 17.73
C TRP A 523 22.62 5.46 17.76
N ARG A 524 23.37 5.36 18.85
CA ARG A 524 24.70 5.94 19.07
C ARG A 524 25.86 5.11 18.58
N LYS A 525 25.65 3.96 17.96
CA LYS A 525 26.73 3.15 17.38
C LYS A 525 26.36 2.55 16.03
N CYS A 526 26.32 3.37 15.02
CA CYS A 526 26.78 2.98 13.70
C CYS A 526 28.22 3.48 13.50
N ASP A 527 29.08 3.30 14.51
CA ASP A 527 30.52 3.35 14.32
C ASP A 527 30.99 1.96 13.91
N ASP A 528 31.52 1.92 12.75
CA ASP A 528 32.31 0.92 12.05
C ASP A 528 31.61 0.27 10.83
N GLY A 529 31.98 0.83 9.71
CA GLY A 529 32.32 0.01 8.54
C GLY A 529 31.32 -0.16 7.46
N LEU A 530 30.99 0.88 6.73
CA LEU A 530 30.81 0.77 5.29
C LEU A 530 32.13 0.26 4.69
N LYS A 531 32.38 -1.04 4.75
CA LYS A 531 33.45 -1.65 3.96
C LYS A 531 32.90 -1.91 2.56
N LEU A 532 33.19 -0.98 1.66
CA LEU A 532 33.14 -1.25 0.23
C LEU A 532 34.07 -2.47 -0.04
N ARG A 533 33.50 -3.63 -0.28
CA ARG A 533 34.25 -4.73 -0.87
C ARG A 533 34.32 -4.49 -2.38
N ASN A 534 35.53 -4.08 -2.83
CA ASN A 534 35.89 -4.18 -4.23
C ASN A 534 36.06 -5.66 -4.58
N GLY A 535 35.25 -6.17 -5.47
CA GLY A 535 35.37 -7.49 -6.08
C GLY A 535 34.61 -7.49 -7.41
#